data_336b7991f1e0e90faf0b1f0fa06a1813
#
_entry.id   336b7991f1e0e90faf0b1f0fa06a1813
#
_cell.length_a   1.000
_cell.length_b   1.000
_cell.length_c   1.000
_cell.angle_alpha   90.00
_cell.angle_beta   90.00
_cell.angle_gamma   90.00
#
_symmetry.space_group_name_H-M   'P 1'
#
loop_
_entity.id
_entity.type
_entity.pdbx_description
1 polymer ?
#
loop_
_entity_poly.entity_id
_entity_poly.type
_entity_poly.pdbx_seq_one_letter_code
_entity_poly.pdbx_strand_id
1 'polypeptide(L)'
;MSQTEVNRLSAHVCAEIDKWLAKYPPDQKRSAVLAALREVQHENNGHLSTALMDAVAAYLALPPIAVYEVASFYSMFELKPVGRHSISVCTNVSCLLRGADDIVEHLEKTLGIKTGDSTPDGKFYLKKEEECLAACVRAPMMQIDHVYYENLTLEKVDQILDSLE
;
A
#
# COMPACT_ATOMS: atom_id res chain seq x y z
N MET A 1 -8.23 24.23 13.72
CA MET A 1 -8.41 22.80 13.29
C MET A 1 -9.80 22.40 13.73
N SER A 2 -10.64 21.98 12.81
CA SER A 2 -12.06 21.74 13.05
C SER A 2 -12.30 20.34 13.59
N GLN A 3 -13.14 20.23 14.63
CA GLN A 3 -13.65 18.95 15.17
C GLN A 3 -14.28 18.05 14.08
N THR A 4 -14.75 18.69 13.00
CA THR A 4 -15.37 18.04 11.83
C THR A 4 -14.38 17.21 11.02
N GLU A 5 -13.08 17.55 11.02
CA GLU A 5 -12.03 16.80 10.29
C GLU A 5 -11.64 15.53 11.03
N VAL A 6 -11.50 15.60 12.35
CA VAL A 6 -11.18 14.43 13.19
C VAL A 6 -12.31 13.40 13.15
N ASN A 7 -13.58 13.81 13.06
CA ASN A 7 -14.73 12.90 12.98
C ASN A 7 -14.80 12.02 11.73
N ARG A 8 -13.86 12.15 10.79
CA ARG A 8 -13.76 11.27 9.61
C ARG A 8 -12.99 9.98 9.88
N LEU A 9 -12.23 9.93 10.98
CA LEU A 9 -11.56 8.72 11.41
C LEU A 9 -12.54 7.89 12.27
N SER A 10 -12.57 6.58 12.03
CA SER A 10 -13.34 5.68 12.87
C SER A 10 -12.76 5.57 14.28
N ALA A 11 -13.56 5.12 15.22
CA ALA A 11 -13.09 4.84 16.59
C ALA A 11 -11.98 3.77 16.60
N HIS A 12 -12.05 2.81 15.67
CA HIS A 12 -11.03 1.78 15.52
C HIS A 12 -9.69 2.39 15.09
N VAL A 13 -9.67 3.17 14.02
CA VAL A 13 -8.46 3.85 13.54
C VAL A 13 -7.86 4.75 14.62
N CYS A 14 -8.68 5.53 15.32
CA CYS A 14 -8.21 6.36 16.42
C CYS A 14 -7.51 5.55 17.51
N ALA A 15 -8.11 4.42 17.91
CA ALA A 15 -7.51 3.53 18.92
C ALA A 15 -6.18 2.92 18.47
N GLU A 16 -6.05 2.56 17.18
CA GLU A 16 -4.78 2.06 16.64
C GLU A 16 -3.72 3.18 16.60
N ILE A 17 -4.09 4.40 16.19
CA ILE A 17 -3.18 5.55 16.23
C ILE A 17 -2.70 5.81 17.66
N ASP A 18 -3.57 5.74 18.64
CA ASP A 18 -3.22 5.95 20.07
C ASP A 18 -2.22 4.90 20.58
N LYS A 19 -2.36 3.64 20.16
CA LYS A 19 -1.37 2.59 20.47
C LYS A 19 0.01 2.91 19.91
N TRP A 20 0.06 3.53 18.73
CA TRP A 20 1.33 3.97 18.15
C TRP A 20 1.89 5.20 18.86
N LEU A 21 1.05 6.18 19.18
CA LEU A 21 1.44 7.37 19.93
C LEU A 21 2.05 7.03 21.29
N ALA A 22 1.50 6.02 21.97
CA ALA A 22 2.00 5.54 23.26
C ALA A 22 3.44 4.99 23.21
N LYS A 23 3.98 4.68 22.03
CA LYS A 23 5.37 4.21 21.84
C LYS A 23 6.39 5.34 21.74
N TYR A 24 5.94 6.58 21.59
CA TYR A 24 6.79 7.75 21.36
C TYR A 24 6.65 8.79 22.49
N PRO A 25 7.64 9.64 22.71
CA PRO A 25 7.52 10.79 23.61
C PRO A 25 6.34 11.69 23.20
N PRO A 26 5.66 12.34 24.15
CA PRO A 26 4.45 13.14 23.87
C PRO A 26 4.64 14.30 22.88
N ASP A 27 5.87 14.82 22.77
CA ASP A 27 6.28 15.86 21.82
C ASP A 27 6.65 15.33 20.43
N GLN A 28 6.70 14.00 20.24
CA GLN A 28 7.13 13.34 19.00
C GLN A 28 5.96 12.69 18.25
N LYS A 29 4.79 13.30 18.24
CA LYS A 29 3.59 12.77 17.55
C LYS A 29 3.80 12.54 16.06
N ARG A 30 4.70 13.30 15.41
CA ARG A 30 5.06 13.11 14.00
C ARG A 30 5.57 11.69 13.71
N SER A 31 6.18 11.02 14.67
CA SER A 31 6.66 9.65 14.51
C SER A 31 5.56 8.63 14.26
N ALA A 32 4.31 8.93 14.59
CA ALA A 32 3.16 8.06 14.36
C ALA A 32 2.50 8.25 12.97
N VAL A 33 2.92 9.23 12.16
CA VAL A 33 2.27 9.56 10.88
C VAL A 33 2.20 8.36 9.93
N LEU A 34 3.30 7.64 9.76
CA LEU A 34 3.37 6.45 8.89
C LEU A 34 2.37 5.37 9.31
N ALA A 35 2.32 5.08 10.60
CA ALA A 35 1.40 4.09 11.14
C ALA A 35 -0.05 4.56 11.00
N ALA A 36 -0.35 5.83 11.31
CA ALA A 36 -1.68 6.40 11.16
C ALA A 36 -2.19 6.33 9.71
N LEU A 37 -1.35 6.72 8.74
CA LEU A 37 -1.70 6.64 7.32
C LEU A 37 -1.97 5.20 6.87
N ARG A 38 -1.19 4.24 7.35
CA ARG A 38 -1.39 2.83 7.03
C ARG A 38 -2.73 2.31 7.53
N GLU A 39 -3.09 2.59 8.78
CA GLU A 39 -4.38 2.15 9.34
C GLU A 39 -5.56 2.80 8.61
N VAL A 40 -5.46 4.09 8.28
CA VAL A 40 -6.48 4.81 7.49
C VAL A 40 -6.60 4.24 6.09
N GLN A 41 -5.49 3.95 5.41
CA GLN A 41 -5.50 3.36 4.07
C GLN A 41 -6.16 1.97 4.07
N HIS A 42 -5.85 1.13 5.06
CA HIS A 42 -6.47 -0.20 5.22
C HIS A 42 -7.99 -0.08 5.36
N GLU A 43 -8.48 0.82 6.21
CA GLU A 43 -9.92 0.98 6.41
C GLU A 43 -10.62 1.61 5.19
N ASN A 44 -9.91 2.42 4.41
CA ASN A 44 -10.46 3.09 3.23
C ASN A 44 -10.18 2.37 1.90
N ASN A 45 -10.33 1.05 1.87
CA ASN A 45 -10.17 0.25 0.65
C ASN A 45 -8.86 0.51 -0.11
N GLY A 46 -7.74 0.57 0.60
CA GLY A 46 -6.40 0.62 0.04
C GLY A 46 -5.92 1.97 -0.46
N HIS A 47 -6.63 3.08 -0.21
CA HIS A 47 -6.17 4.40 -0.65
C HIS A 47 -6.42 5.52 0.37
N LEU A 48 -5.70 6.63 0.19
CA LEU A 48 -5.77 7.84 1.02
C LEU A 48 -6.40 9.00 0.24
N SER A 49 -7.56 9.48 0.68
CA SER A 49 -8.10 10.74 0.16
C SER A 49 -7.48 11.94 0.90
N THR A 50 -7.47 13.12 0.26
CA THR A 50 -7.03 14.38 0.90
C THR A 50 -7.75 14.61 2.23
N ALA A 51 -9.05 14.35 2.27
CA ALA A 51 -9.86 14.54 3.47
C ALA A 51 -9.46 13.60 4.63
N LEU A 52 -8.99 12.40 4.34
CA LEU A 52 -8.48 11.46 5.34
C LEU A 52 -7.08 11.85 5.83
N MET A 53 -6.22 12.34 4.94
CA MET A 53 -4.91 12.88 5.31
C MET A 53 -5.04 14.12 6.21
N ASP A 54 -6.01 15.01 5.92
CA ASP A 54 -6.35 16.16 6.77
C ASP A 54 -6.83 15.72 8.15
N ALA A 55 -7.65 14.66 8.21
CA ALA A 55 -8.13 14.10 9.47
C ALA A 55 -6.97 13.52 10.32
N VAL A 56 -6.01 12.83 9.70
CA VAL A 56 -4.80 12.36 10.37
C VAL A 56 -3.97 13.53 10.90
N ALA A 57 -3.78 14.57 10.08
CA ALA A 57 -3.05 15.78 10.48
C ALA A 57 -3.70 16.45 11.69
N ALA A 58 -5.03 16.61 11.67
CA ALA A 58 -5.79 17.17 12.78
C ALA A 58 -5.68 16.32 14.04
N TYR A 59 -5.79 14.99 13.93
CA TYR A 59 -5.68 14.07 15.06
C TYR A 59 -4.31 14.12 15.75
N LEU A 60 -3.26 14.15 14.95
CA LEU A 60 -1.87 14.23 15.43
C LEU A 60 -1.44 15.65 15.83
N ALA A 61 -2.29 16.66 15.62
CA ALA A 61 -2.00 18.08 15.82
C ALA A 61 -0.79 18.56 14.98
N LEU A 62 -0.71 18.10 13.72
CA LEU A 62 0.32 18.45 12.74
C LEU A 62 -0.24 19.36 11.64
N PRO A 63 0.59 20.16 10.97
CA PRO A 63 0.17 20.84 9.74
C PRO A 63 -0.13 19.80 8.65
N PRO A 64 -1.20 19.98 7.82
CA PRO A 64 -1.57 19.02 6.76
C PRO A 64 -0.41 18.67 5.82
N ILE A 65 0.42 19.64 5.47
CA ILE A 65 1.57 19.43 4.59
C ILE A 65 2.55 18.37 5.12
N ALA A 66 2.74 18.27 6.44
CA ALA A 66 3.62 17.29 7.04
C ALA A 66 3.11 15.84 6.87
N VAL A 67 1.80 15.66 6.73
CA VAL A 67 1.17 14.36 6.43
C VAL A 67 1.22 14.07 4.93
N TYR A 68 0.97 15.10 4.10
CA TYR A 68 1.05 14.97 2.64
C TYR A 68 2.47 14.62 2.15
N GLU A 69 3.51 15.21 2.75
CA GLU A 69 4.90 14.87 2.47
C GLU A 69 5.15 13.37 2.65
N VAL A 70 4.68 12.79 3.76
CA VAL A 70 4.85 11.37 4.04
C VAL A 70 4.02 10.52 3.08
N ALA A 71 2.75 10.85 2.88
CA ALA A 71 1.85 10.09 2.01
C ALA A 71 2.29 10.09 0.54
N SER A 72 2.91 11.16 0.06
CA SER A 72 3.40 11.26 -1.33
C SER A 72 4.81 10.70 -1.53
N PHE A 73 5.60 10.59 -0.45
CA PHE A 73 6.98 10.11 -0.54
C PHE A 73 7.07 8.59 -0.56
N TYR A 74 6.26 7.90 0.23
CA TYR A 74 6.35 6.45 0.36
C TYR A 74 5.47 5.73 -0.66
N SER A 75 6.07 4.84 -1.45
CA SER A 75 5.40 4.05 -2.50
C SER A 75 4.31 3.11 -1.98
N MET A 76 4.29 2.82 -0.66
CA MET A 76 3.24 2.01 -0.05
C MET A 76 1.89 2.71 0.07
N PHE A 77 1.83 4.03 -0.12
CA PHE A 77 0.59 4.79 -0.03
C PHE A 77 0.02 5.09 -1.41
N GLU A 78 -1.27 4.79 -1.57
CA GLU A 78 -2.01 5.06 -2.79
C GLU A 78 -2.91 6.29 -2.58
N LEU A 79 -2.72 7.33 -3.39
CA LEU A 79 -3.46 8.60 -3.28
C LEU A 79 -4.71 8.65 -4.16
N LYS A 80 -5.01 7.54 -4.85
CA LYS A 80 -6.18 7.36 -5.71
C LYS A 80 -6.82 6.02 -5.39
N PRO A 81 -8.12 5.85 -5.66
CA PRO A 81 -8.76 4.55 -5.59
C PRO A 81 -8.04 3.51 -6.45
N VAL A 82 -7.82 2.34 -5.89
CA VAL A 82 -7.14 1.21 -6.54
C VAL A 82 -8.01 -0.05 -6.48
N GLY A 83 -7.64 -1.08 -7.24
CA GLY A 83 -8.30 -2.37 -7.18
C GLY A 83 -8.19 -3.02 -5.80
N ARG A 84 -9.13 -3.93 -5.51
CA ARG A 84 -9.25 -4.60 -4.21
C ARG A 84 -7.99 -5.38 -3.82
N HIS A 85 -7.37 -6.06 -4.80
CA HIS A 85 -6.12 -6.79 -4.61
C HIS A 85 -4.96 -6.00 -5.21
N SER A 86 -4.05 -5.55 -4.36
CA SER A 86 -2.87 -4.78 -4.76
C SER A 86 -1.69 -5.72 -4.98
N ILE A 87 -1.24 -5.83 -6.23
CA ILE A 87 -0.15 -6.68 -6.67
C ILE A 87 1.13 -5.85 -6.80
N SER A 88 2.16 -6.20 -6.04
CA SER A 88 3.50 -5.59 -6.07
C SER A 88 4.51 -6.65 -6.51
N VAL A 89 5.13 -6.48 -7.67
CA VAL A 89 6.20 -7.38 -8.17
C VAL A 89 7.55 -6.77 -7.85
N CYS A 90 8.39 -7.50 -7.15
CA CYS A 90 9.76 -7.06 -6.92
C CYS A 90 10.58 -7.17 -8.20
N THR A 91 11.04 -6.04 -8.73
CA THR A 91 11.90 -5.95 -9.93
C THR A 91 13.34 -5.58 -9.61
N ASN A 92 13.75 -5.65 -8.34
CA ASN A 92 15.11 -5.38 -7.93
C ASN A 92 16.08 -6.45 -8.45
N VAL A 93 17.36 -6.14 -8.44
CA VAL A 93 18.45 -6.90 -9.11
C VAL A 93 18.32 -8.43 -9.00
N SER A 94 18.09 -8.97 -7.81
CA SER A 94 17.97 -10.42 -7.62
C SER A 94 16.75 -11.03 -8.31
N CYS A 95 15.61 -10.33 -8.25
CA CYS A 95 14.38 -10.76 -8.91
C CYS A 95 14.46 -10.56 -10.42
N LEU A 96 15.03 -9.45 -10.88
CA LEU A 96 15.27 -9.16 -12.28
C LEU A 96 16.10 -10.28 -12.93
N LEU A 97 17.24 -10.65 -12.34
CA LEU A 97 18.11 -11.72 -12.83
C LEU A 97 17.44 -13.12 -12.84
N ARG A 98 16.31 -13.26 -12.17
CA ARG A 98 15.53 -14.50 -12.10
C ARG A 98 14.18 -14.41 -12.82
N GLY A 99 14.02 -13.43 -13.71
CA GLY A 99 12.88 -13.31 -14.61
C GLY A 99 11.68 -12.53 -14.04
N ALA A 100 11.92 -11.52 -13.18
CA ALA A 100 10.83 -10.69 -12.68
C ALA A 100 10.12 -9.90 -13.79
N ASP A 101 10.86 -9.50 -14.84
CA ASP A 101 10.27 -8.79 -15.98
C ASP A 101 9.28 -9.68 -16.75
N ASP A 102 9.57 -10.98 -16.89
CA ASP A 102 8.66 -11.94 -17.51
C ASP A 102 7.36 -12.08 -16.67
N ILE A 103 7.48 -12.01 -15.34
CA ILE A 103 6.32 -12.03 -14.44
C ILE A 103 5.47 -10.76 -14.62
N VAL A 104 6.11 -9.59 -14.70
CA VAL A 104 5.38 -8.32 -14.92
C VAL A 104 4.67 -8.34 -16.27
N GLU A 105 5.37 -8.72 -17.36
CA GLU A 105 4.77 -8.80 -18.70
C GLU A 105 3.59 -9.79 -18.73
N HIS A 106 3.73 -10.93 -18.07
CA HIS A 106 2.67 -11.93 -17.96
C HIS A 106 1.43 -11.38 -17.22
N LEU A 107 1.65 -10.69 -16.09
CA LEU A 107 0.56 -10.04 -15.33
C LEU A 107 -0.14 -8.97 -16.17
N GLU A 108 0.60 -8.10 -16.85
CA GLU A 108 0.01 -7.08 -17.73
C GLU A 108 -0.87 -7.70 -18.82
N LYS A 109 -0.40 -8.78 -19.43
CA LYS A 109 -1.12 -9.49 -20.48
C LYS A 109 -2.37 -10.22 -19.95
N THR A 110 -2.23 -10.92 -18.82
CA THR A 110 -3.31 -11.71 -18.21
C THR A 110 -4.42 -10.81 -17.66
N LEU A 111 -4.05 -9.71 -17.00
CA LEU A 111 -5.00 -8.76 -16.42
C LEU A 111 -5.52 -7.73 -17.42
N GLY A 112 -4.89 -7.59 -18.60
CA GLY A 112 -5.27 -6.62 -19.63
C GLY A 112 -5.05 -5.16 -19.22
N ILE A 113 -4.12 -4.89 -18.31
CA ILE A 113 -3.78 -3.56 -17.80
C ILE A 113 -2.27 -3.33 -17.84
N LYS A 114 -1.84 -2.10 -17.58
CA LYS A 114 -0.42 -1.76 -17.42
C LYS A 114 -0.08 -1.55 -15.94
N THR A 115 1.20 -1.61 -15.62
CA THR A 115 1.68 -1.22 -14.30
C THR A 115 1.22 0.20 -13.96
N GLY A 116 0.64 0.37 -12.77
CA GLY A 116 0.02 1.62 -12.31
C GLY A 116 -1.49 1.69 -12.52
N ASP A 117 -2.09 0.68 -13.19
CA ASP A 117 -3.53 0.64 -13.48
C ASP A 117 -4.27 -0.42 -12.65
N SER A 118 -5.58 -0.24 -12.53
CA SER A 118 -6.50 -1.22 -11.98
C SER A 118 -7.33 -1.87 -13.09
N THR A 119 -7.74 -3.12 -12.89
CA THR A 119 -8.68 -3.79 -13.80
C THR A 119 -10.03 -3.07 -13.81
N PRO A 120 -10.76 -3.07 -14.95
CA PRO A 120 -12.04 -2.35 -15.08
C PRO A 120 -13.12 -2.81 -14.08
N ASP A 121 -13.04 -4.06 -13.61
CA ASP A 121 -13.92 -4.62 -12.58
C ASP A 121 -13.53 -4.21 -11.15
N GLY A 122 -12.41 -3.49 -11.00
CA GLY A 122 -11.88 -3.06 -9.70
C GLY A 122 -11.32 -4.20 -8.84
N LYS A 123 -11.08 -5.38 -9.42
CA LYS A 123 -10.57 -6.54 -8.67
C LYS A 123 -9.08 -6.42 -8.38
N PHE A 124 -8.25 -6.12 -9.39
CA PHE A 124 -6.80 -6.07 -9.26
C PHE A 124 -6.25 -4.67 -9.54
N TYR A 125 -5.19 -4.34 -8.83
CA TYR A 125 -4.32 -3.19 -9.08
C TYR A 125 -2.88 -3.68 -9.22
N LEU A 126 -2.24 -3.42 -10.35
CA LEU A 126 -0.83 -3.75 -10.58
C LEU A 126 0.02 -2.52 -10.29
N LYS A 127 0.76 -2.51 -9.19
CA LYS A 127 1.59 -1.36 -8.79
C LYS A 127 2.65 -1.04 -9.85
N LYS A 128 2.90 0.25 -10.04
CA LYS A 128 3.86 0.74 -11.04
C LYS A 128 5.30 0.44 -10.66
N GLU A 129 5.61 0.68 -9.40
CA GLU A 129 6.97 0.52 -8.86
C GLU A 129 6.87 -0.14 -7.49
N GLU A 130 7.83 -1.00 -7.18
CA GLU A 130 7.96 -1.56 -5.86
C GLU A 130 9.42 -1.62 -5.45
N GLU A 131 9.67 -1.24 -4.22
CA GLU A 131 10.97 -1.39 -3.61
C GLU A 131 11.29 -2.88 -3.36
N CYS A 132 12.53 -3.18 -3.00
CA CYS A 132 12.90 -4.55 -2.70
C CYS A 132 12.06 -5.12 -1.54
N LEU A 133 11.30 -6.19 -1.81
CA LEU A 133 10.47 -6.89 -0.83
C LEU A 133 11.27 -7.81 0.12
N ALA A 134 12.60 -7.77 0.06
CA ALA A 134 13.55 -8.43 0.96
C ALA A 134 13.48 -9.97 1.02
N ALA A 135 12.89 -10.65 0.02
CA ALA A 135 12.86 -12.12 -0.10
C ALA A 135 13.77 -12.64 -1.22
N CYS A 136 14.95 -12.06 -1.41
CA CYS A 136 15.87 -12.31 -2.53
C CYS A 136 16.30 -13.77 -2.68
N VAL A 137 16.39 -14.54 -1.60
CA VAL A 137 16.75 -15.98 -1.62
C VAL A 137 15.69 -16.83 -2.32
N ARG A 138 14.48 -16.31 -2.48
CA ARG A 138 13.32 -16.96 -3.09
C ARG A 138 12.76 -16.19 -4.28
N ALA A 139 13.63 -15.45 -4.97
CA ALA A 139 13.29 -14.73 -6.18
C ALA A 139 12.96 -15.70 -7.34
N PRO A 140 12.12 -15.28 -8.34
CA PRO A 140 11.35 -14.05 -8.35
C PRO A 140 10.16 -14.12 -7.38
N MET A 141 9.69 -12.96 -6.93
CA MET A 141 8.63 -12.89 -5.95
C MET A 141 7.73 -11.67 -6.14
N MET A 142 6.50 -11.77 -5.64
CA MET A 142 5.54 -10.67 -5.55
C MET A 142 4.86 -10.67 -4.19
N GLN A 143 4.20 -9.57 -3.88
CA GLN A 143 3.32 -9.42 -2.74
C GLN A 143 1.90 -9.08 -3.24
N ILE A 144 0.89 -9.73 -2.69
CA ILE A 144 -0.51 -9.37 -2.89
C ILE A 144 -1.15 -9.19 -1.51
N ASP A 145 -1.72 -8.02 -1.25
CA ASP A 145 -2.41 -7.70 0.01
C ASP A 145 -1.55 -8.04 1.25
N HIS A 146 -0.25 -7.70 1.20
CA HIS A 146 0.75 -7.98 2.24
C HIS A 146 1.13 -9.46 2.43
N VAL A 147 0.66 -10.38 1.56
CA VAL A 147 1.07 -11.79 1.54
C VAL A 147 2.16 -11.99 0.50
N TYR A 148 3.27 -12.64 0.88
CA TYR A 148 4.39 -12.93 -0.01
C TYR A 148 4.16 -14.22 -0.79
N TYR A 149 4.38 -14.13 -2.11
CA TYR A 149 4.40 -15.25 -3.04
C TYR A 149 5.79 -15.35 -3.66
N GLU A 150 6.49 -16.45 -3.39
CA GLU A 150 7.92 -16.62 -3.65
C GLU A 150 8.16 -17.73 -4.67
N ASN A 151 9.38 -17.78 -5.28
CA ASN A 151 9.75 -18.76 -6.30
C ASN A 151 8.67 -18.84 -7.39
N LEU A 152 8.36 -17.70 -7.99
CA LEU A 152 7.28 -17.59 -8.98
C LEU A 152 7.68 -18.25 -10.30
N THR A 153 6.69 -18.89 -10.92
CA THR A 153 6.63 -19.22 -12.34
C THR A 153 5.35 -18.63 -12.92
N LEU A 154 5.21 -18.56 -14.24
CA LEU A 154 4.03 -18.01 -14.89
C LEU A 154 2.77 -18.82 -14.50
N GLU A 155 2.87 -20.14 -14.48
CA GLU A 155 1.78 -21.03 -14.07
C GLU A 155 1.38 -20.83 -12.60
N LYS A 156 2.35 -20.55 -11.73
CA LYS A 156 2.07 -20.27 -10.32
C LYS A 156 1.38 -18.92 -10.15
N VAL A 157 1.74 -17.93 -10.96
CA VAL A 157 1.06 -16.63 -10.99
C VAL A 157 -0.41 -16.82 -11.36
N ASP A 158 -0.70 -17.58 -12.43
CA ASP A 158 -2.07 -17.85 -12.86
C ASP A 158 -2.89 -18.54 -11.76
N GLN A 159 -2.33 -19.58 -11.10
CA GLN A 159 -2.98 -20.25 -9.98
C GLN A 159 -3.28 -19.32 -8.80
N ILE A 160 -2.37 -18.38 -8.50
CA ILE A 160 -2.58 -17.40 -7.44
C ILE A 160 -3.71 -16.44 -7.81
N LEU A 161 -3.72 -15.89 -9.04
CA LEU A 161 -4.78 -15.00 -9.51
C LEU A 161 -6.14 -15.67 -9.48
N ASP A 162 -6.22 -16.93 -9.90
CA ASP A 162 -7.47 -17.73 -9.91
C ASP A 162 -7.99 -18.03 -8.50
N SER A 163 -7.10 -18.06 -7.49
CA SER A 163 -7.45 -18.33 -6.09
C SER A 163 -7.99 -17.11 -5.34
N LEU A 164 -7.81 -15.91 -5.89
CA LEU A 164 -8.28 -14.66 -5.28
C LEU A 164 -9.74 -14.41 -5.69
N GLU A 165 -10.60 -14.14 -4.70
CA GLU A 165 -12.04 -13.86 -4.91
C GLU A 165 -12.32 -12.35 -5.17
#